data_d7cdad39d8c6196167a0c75fce436fdc
#
_entry.id   d7cdad39d8c6196167a0c75fce436fdc
#
_cell.length_a   1.000
_cell.length_b   1.000
_cell.length_c   1.000
_cell.angle_alpha   90.00
_cell.angle_beta   90.00
_cell.angle_gamma   90.00
#
_symmetry.space_group_name_H-M   'P 1'
#
loop_
_entity.id
_entity.type
_entity.pdbx_description
1 polymer ?
#
loop_
_entity_poly.entity_id
_entity_poly.type
_entity_poly.pdbx_seq_one_letter_code
_entity_poly.pdbx_strand_id
1 'polypeptide(L)'
;MKSQDRIDREQEFHDRRFANDTERQQKVSKFYQITNSIQQTREKLLLSHCQGAKIIEYGCGKGSYAFELAKQGAELVTGIDISPVAIELAQKEAKERVLGGNIGFKVMNAEKLEFPEASYDLICGSGILHHLELDKAISSIVKVLKPNGKAVFLEPLGHNFLINLYRQVTPTIRSEDEHPLLQSDLISFSKHFHQVNIRYFYLTSLAASFLAGKPGFTFALNCLEFLDSLLLKIPPLKKQAWLVLIELSEPIK
;
A
#
# COMPACT_ATOMS: atom_id res chain seq x y z
N MET A 1 -15.81 21.15 -6.86
CA MET A 1 -15.16 21.27 -8.17
C MET A 1 -13.73 20.73 -8.11
N LYS A 2 -12.76 21.38 -7.48
CA LYS A 2 -11.35 20.90 -7.47
C LYS A 2 -11.11 19.45 -6.95
N SER A 3 -11.90 18.99 -5.97
CA SER A 3 -11.74 17.62 -5.42
C SER A 3 -12.27 16.55 -6.39
N GLN A 4 -13.37 16.80 -7.11
CA GLN A 4 -13.91 15.86 -8.09
C GLN A 4 -12.98 15.76 -9.30
N ASP A 5 -12.49 16.89 -9.80
CA ASP A 5 -11.55 16.92 -10.94
C ASP A 5 -10.27 16.10 -10.66
N ARG A 6 -9.77 16.09 -9.40
CA ARG A 6 -8.64 15.25 -8.98
C ARG A 6 -9.00 13.76 -9.01
N ILE A 7 -10.17 13.42 -8.46
CA ILE A 7 -10.65 12.03 -8.43
C ILE A 7 -10.79 11.48 -9.86
N ASP A 8 -11.33 12.29 -10.77
CA ASP A 8 -11.50 11.90 -12.18
C ASP A 8 -10.16 11.70 -12.89
N ARG A 9 -9.14 12.56 -12.62
CA ARG A 9 -7.78 12.38 -13.14
C ARG A 9 -7.10 11.12 -12.59
N GLU A 10 -7.22 10.85 -11.29
CA GLU A 10 -6.67 9.63 -10.68
C GLU A 10 -7.32 8.39 -11.27
N GLN A 11 -8.65 8.39 -11.44
CA GLN A 11 -9.34 7.28 -12.08
C GLN A 11 -8.84 7.05 -13.52
N GLU A 12 -8.78 8.10 -14.34
CA GLU A 12 -8.30 8.00 -15.71
C GLU A 12 -6.84 7.52 -15.82
N PHE A 13 -5.98 8.01 -14.91
CA PHE A 13 -4.58 7.54 -14.82
C PHE A 13 -4.51 6.05 -14.51
N HIS A 14 -5.27 5.57 -13.52
CA HIS A 14 -5.27 4.17 -13.13
C HIS A 14 -5.91 3.27 -14.19
N ASP A 15 -6.98 3.70 -14.86
CA ASP A 15 -7.58 2.96 -15.98
C ASP A 15 -6.58 2.75 -17.11
N ARG A 16 -5.88 3.81 -17.52
CA ARG A 16 -4.81 3.71 -18.55
C ARG A 16 -3.67 2.79 -18.09
N ARG A 17 -3.28 2.88 -16.83
CA ARG A 17 -2.24 2.05 -16.24
C ARG A 17 -2.61 0.57 -16.25
N PHE A 18 -3.83 0.23 -15.84
CA PHE A 18 -4.27 -1.18 -15.80
C PHE A 18 -4.53 -1.76 -17.18
N ALA A 19 -4.86 -0.92 -18.16
CA ALA A 19 -4.95 -1.34 -19.57
C ALA A 19 -3.58 -1.63 -20.21
N ASN A 20 -2.49 -0.89 -19.83
CA ASN A 20 -1.16 -0.96 -20.48
C ASN A 20 -0.01 -0.83 -19.45
N ASP A 21 0.22 -1.87 -18.64
CA ASP A 21 1.18 -1.83 -17.51
C ASP A 21 2.66 -2.11 -17.89
N THR A 22 2.97 -2.37 -19.16
CA THR A 22 4.29 -2.90 -19.60
C THR A 22 5.44 -1.92 -19.36
N GLU A 23 5.24 -0.63 -19.63
CA GLU A 23 6.31 0.38 -19.53
C GLU A 23 6.73 0.62 -18.08
N ARG A 24 5.77 0.71 -17.16
CA ARG A 24 6.05 0.90 -15.73
C ARG A 24 6.79 -0.29 -15.14
N GLN A 25 6.33 -1.52 -15.42
CA GLN A 25 6.97 -2.74 -14.93
C GLN A 25 8.44 -2.81 -15.31
N GLN A 26 8.79 -2.44 -16.55
CA GLN A 26 10.19 -2.42 -16.98
C GLN A 26 11.05 -1.40 -16.23
N LYS A 27 10.53 -0.18 -16.02
CA LYS A 27 11.27 0.90 -15.36
C LYS A 27 11.50 0.66 -13.87
N VAL A 28 10.54 0.04 -13.16
CA VAL A 28 10.60 -0.11 -11.70
C VAL A 28 11.04 -1.50 -11.23
N SER A 29 11.13 -2.49 -12.11
CA SER A 29 11.39 -3.89 -11.76
C SER A 29 12.64 -4.10 -10.90
N LYS A 30 13.73 -3.37 -11.17
CA LYS A 30 14.98 -3.46 -10.41
C LYS A 30 14.83 -3.02 -8.95
N PHE A 31 14.03 -1.99 -8.71
CA PHE A 31 13.74 -1.51 -7.36
C PHE A 31 12.84 -2.51 -6.60
N TYR A 32 11.86 -3.12 -7.28
CA TYR A 32 11.01 -4.11 -6.63
C TYR A 32 11.74 -5.41 -6.25
N GLN A 33 12.87 -5.73 -6.88
CA GLN A 33 13.66 -6.91 -6.51
C GLN A 33 14.25 -6.82 -5.09
N ILE A 34 14.46 -5.62 -4.55
CA ILE A 34 14.94 -5.45 -3.17
C ILE A 34 13.81 -5.46 -2.13
N THR A 35 12.52 -5.43 -2.53
CA THR A 35 11.41 -5.21 -1.60
C THR A 35 10.90 -6.48 -0.90
N ASN A 36 11.61 -7.60 -1.01
CA ASN A 36 11.16 -8.88 -0.47
C ASN A 36 10.97 -8.86 1.06
N SER A 37 11.87 -8.21 1.80
CA SER A 37 11.83 -8.17 3.26
C SER A 37 10.59 -7.43 3.80
N ILE A 38 10.20 -6.28 3.20
CA ILE A 38 8.98 -5.57 3.59
C ILE A 38 7.72 -6.33 3.18
N GLN A 39 7.73 -6.99 2.01
CA GLN A 39 6.60 -7.80 1.56
C GLN A 39 6.35 -8.97 2.52
N GLN A 40 7.39 -9.70 2.90
CA GLN A 40 7.30 -10.78 3.89
C GLN A 40 6.85 -10.28 5.26
N THR A 41 7.32 -9.11 5.68
CA THR A 41 6.91 -8.50 6.96
C THR A 41 5.44 -8.12 6.93
N ARG A 42 4.98 -7.50 5.84
CA ARG A 42 3.57 -7.17 5.62
C ARG A 42 2.70 -8.42 5.61
N GLU A 43 3.09 -9.42 4.83
CA GLU A 43 2.37 -10.68 4.71
C GLU A 43 2.17 -11.36 6.06
N LYS A 44 3.24 -11.55 6.83
CA LYS A 44 3.16 -12.11 8.19
C LYS A 44 2.20 -11.32 9.07
N LEU A 45 2.23 -9.99 9.01
CA LEU A 45 1.34 -9.13 9.78
C LEU A 45 -0.12 -9.31 9.36
N LEU A 46 -0.40 -9.32 8.06
CA LEU A 46 -1.77 -9.49 7.55
C LEU A 46 -2.32 -10.88 7.86
N LEU A 47 -1.52 -11.93 7.66
CA LEU A 47 -1.94 -13.31 7.94
C LEU A 47 -2.20 -13.55 9.43
N SER A 48 -1.48 -12.88 10.34
CA SER A 48 -1.73 -12.99 11.78
C SER A 48 -3.11 -12.44 12.21
N HIS A 49 -3.78 -11.67 11.34
CA HIS A 49 -5.11 -11.08 11.59
C HIS A 49 -6.16 -11.51 10.55
N CYS A 50 -5.85 -12.51 9.72
CA CYS A 50 -6.69 -12.89 8.58
C CYS A 50 -7.82 -13.86 8.95
N GLN A 51 -7.54 -14.85 9.80
CA GLN A 51 -8.45 -15.94 10.08
C GLN A 51 -9.79 -15.46 10.65
N GLY A 52 -10.87 -15.75 9.95
CA GLY A 52 -12.24 -15.36 10.33
C GLY A 52 -12.53 -13.87 10.26
N ALA A 53 -11.61 -13.06 9.69
CA ALA A 53 -11.74 -11.61 9.63
C ALA A 53 -12.53 -11.15 8.40
N LYS A 54 -13.27 -10.03 8.54
CA LYS A 54 -13.79 -9.24 7.42
C LYS A 54 -12.77 -8.19 7.05
N ILE A 55 -12.29 -8.25 5.80
CA ILE A 55 -11.14 -7.49 5.34
C ILE A 55 -11.51 -6.59 4.16
N ILE A 56 -10.99 -5.36 4.15
CA ILE A 56 -10.98 -4.51 2.95
C ILE A 56 -9.54 -4.48 2.41
N GLU A 57 -9.35 -4.84 1.13
CA GLU A 57 -8.15 -4.43 0.39
C GLU A 57 -8.43 -3.07 -0.26
N TYR A 58 -7.73 -2.06 0.20
CA TYR A 58 -7.90 -0.64 -0.09
C TYR A 58 -6.97 -0.25 -1.25
N GLY A 59 -7.53 0.10 -2.41
CA GLY A 59 -6.78 0.24 -3.65
C GLY A 59 -6.28 -1.12 -4.16
N CYS A 60 -7.20 -2.07 -4.36
CA CYS A 60 -6.86 -3.46 -4.65
C CYS A 60 -6.29 -3.69 -6.05
N GLY A 61 -6.41 -2.71 -6.96
CA GLY A 61 -6.05 -2.92 -8.35
C GLY A 61 -6.71 -4.17 -8.95
N LYS A 62 -5.90 -5.03 -9.53
CA LYS A 62 -6.36 -6.32 -10.07
C LYS A 62 -6.64 -7.38 -8.98
N GLY A 63 -6.66 -7.01 -7.71
CA GLY A 63 -7.00 -7.90 -6.58
C GLY A 63 -5.90 -8.86 -6.15
N SER A 64 -4.63 -8.51 -6.37
CA SER A 64 -3.49 -9.42 -6.17
C SER A 64 -3.35 -9.96 -4.75
N TYR A 65 -3.67 -9.17 -3.72
CA TYR A 65 -3.52 -9.58 -2.32
C TYR A 65 -4.83 -10.11 -1.73
N ALA A 66 -5.98 -9.61 -2.19
CA ALA A 66 -7.31 -10.07 -1.79
C ALA A 66 -7.47 -11.58 -2.02
N PHE A 67 -6.93 -12.10 -3.12
CA PHE A 67 -6.97 -13.54 -3.43
C PHE A 67 -6.24 -14.38 -2.38
N GLU A 68 -5.07 -13.90 -1.92
CA GLU A 68 -4.32 -14.61 -0.89
C GLU A 68 -5.04 -14.59 0.45
N LEU A 69 -5.55 -13.43 0.88
CA LEU A 69 -6.31 -13.29 2.11
C LEU A 69 -7.56 -14.18 2.14
N ALA A 70 -8.28 -14.26 1.00
CA ALA A 70 -9.44 -15.13 0.88
C ALA A 70 -9.09 -16.61 1.04
N LYS A 71 -7.94 -17.06 0.51
CA LYS A 71 -7.43 -18.43 0.66
C LYS A 71 -6.99 -18.76 2.09
N GLN A 72 -6.49 -17.76 2.82
CA GLN A 72 -5.90 -17.91 4.15
C GLN A 72 -6.94 -17.80 5.28
N GLY A 73 -8.22 -18.00 4.96
CA GLY A 73 -9.28 -18.17 5.94
C GLY A 73 -9.97 -16.90 6.40
N ALA A 74 -9.89 -15.80 5.65
CA ALA A 74 -10.76 -14.64 5.88
C ALA A 74 -12.24 -15.04 5.76
N GLU A 75 -13.11 -14.48 6.61
CA GLU A 75 -14.57 -14.64 6.49
C GLU A 75 -15.06 -13.97 5.19
N LEU A 76 -14.59 -12.77 4.93
CA LEU A 76 -14.93 -11.98 3.74
C LEU A 76 -13.77 -11.06 3.38
N VAL A 77 -13.41 -11.02 2.10
CA VAL A 77 -12.49 -10.01 1.56
C VAL A 77 -13.23 -9.15 0.54
N THR A 78 -13.20 -7.84 0.74
CA THR A 78 -13.74 -6.87 -0.21
C THR A 78 -12.62 -6.02 -0.77
N GLY A 79 -12.26 -6.21 -2.03
CA GLY A 79 -11.35 -5.32 -2.73
C GLY A 79 -12.08 -4.08 -3.24
N ILE A 80 -11.51 -2.89 -3.01
CA ILE A 80 -12.01 -1.64 -3.58
C ILE A 80 -10.93 -0.94 -4.38
N ASP A 81 -11.32 -0.36 -5.51
CA ASP A 81 -10.46 0.49 -6.33
C ASP A 81 -11.31 1.55 -7.03
N ILE A 82 -10.70 2.68 -7.39
CA ILE A 82 -11.39 3.73 -8.13
C ILE A 82 -11.53 3.39 -9.62
N SER A 83 -10.66 2.51 -10.14
CA SER A 83 -10.63 2.10 -11.55
C SER A 83 -11.64 0.99 -11.86
N PRO A 84 -12.68 1.26 -12.65
CA PRO A 84 -13.57 0.21 -13.18
C PRO A 84 -12.80 -0.88 -13.95
N VAL A 85 -11.77 -0.50 -14.70
CA VAL A 85 -10.93 -1.45 -15.48
C VAL A 85 -10.22 -2.43 -14.54
N ALA A 86 -9.64 -1.94 -13.44
CA ALA A 86 -9.00 -2.80 -12.45
C ALA A 86 -9.99 -3.77 -11.81
N ILE A 87 -11.17 -3.28 -11.42
CA ILE A 87 -12.21 -4.09 -10.79
C ILE A 87 -12.75 -5.17 -11.74
N GLU A 88 -12.96 -4.85 -13.02
CA GLU A 88 -13.38 -5.85 -14.01
C GLU A 88 -12.34 -6.98 -14.14
N LEU A 89 -11.05 -6.63 -14.22
CA LEU A 89 -9.96 -7.61 -14.25
C LEU A 89 -9.92 -8.46 -12.99
N ALA A 90 -10.08 -7.86 -11.80
CA ALA A 90 -10.12 -8.58 -10.53
C ALA A 90 -11.31 -9.53 -10.43
N GLN A 91 -12.49 -9.11 -10.88
CA GLN A 91 -13.70 -9.94 -10.90
C GLN A 91 -13.57 -11.12 -11.87
N LYS A 92 -12.94 -10.90 -13.03
CA LYS A 92 -12.64 -11.97 -14.00
C LYS A 92 -11.69 -13.00 -13.38
N GLU A 93 -10.58 -12.55 -12.81
CA GLU A 93 -9.59 -13.39 -12.14
C GLU A 93 -10.22 -14.20 -10.98
N ALA A 94 -11.12 -13.58 -10.19
CA ALA A 94 -11.81 -14.27 -9.10
C ALA A 94 -12.68 -15.44 -9.59
N LYS A 95 -13.36 -15.28 -10.72
CA LYS A 95 -14.16 -16.35 -11.34
C LYS A 95 -13.27 -17.50 -11.82
N GLU A 96 -12.11 -17.19 -12.42
CA GLU A 96 -11.17 -18.19 -12.92
C GLU A 96 -10.50 -18.99 -11.79
N ARG A 97 -10.26 -18.37 -10.63
CA ARG A 97 -9.60 -19.02 -9.48
C ARG A 97 -10.52 -19.93 -8.66
N VAL A 98 -11.84 -19.98 -8.94
CA VAL A 98 -12.82 -20.81 -8.20
C VAL A 98 -12.66 -20.66 -6.67
N LEU A 99 -12.56 -19.42 -6.21
CA LEU A 99 -12.47 -19.13 -4.77
C LEU A 99 -13.84 -19.31 -4.10
N GLY A 100 -13.84 -19.69 -2.84
CA GLY A 100 -15.01 -20.17 -2.08
C GLY A 100 -16.14 -19.17 -1.80
N GLY A 101 -16.30 -18.12 -2.60
CA GLY A 101 -17.40 -17.15 -2.46
C GLY A 101 -17.19 -16.08 -1.38
N ASN A 102 -16.06 -16.10 -0.67
CA ASN A 102 -15.70 -15.15 0.39
C ASN A 102 -14.90 -13.93 -0.11
N ILE A 103 -14.96 -13.63 -1.40
CA ILE A 103 -14.25 -12.50 -2.02
C ILE A 103 -15.17 -11.73 -2.96
N GLY A 104 -15.08 -10.40 -2.93
CA GLY A 104 -15.80 -9.51 -3.84
C GLY A 104 -15.00 -8.25 -4.16
N PHE A 105 -15.31 -7.62 -5.30
CA PHE A 105 -14.64 -6.41 -5.75
C PHE A 105 -15.65 -5.33 -6.13
N LYS A 106 -15.37 -4.07 -5.75
CA LYS A 106 -16.26 -2.93 -5.98
C LYS A 106 -15.48 -1.71 -6.46
N VAL A 107 -16.01 -1.02 -7.46
CA VAL A 107 -15.57 0.33 -7.78
C VAL A 107 -16.01 1.25 -6.64
N MET A 108 -15.06 1.91 -5.99
CA MET A 108 -15.35 2.77 -4.85
C MET A 108 -14.26 3.81 -4.64
N ASN A 109 -14.68 5.04 -4.30
CA ASN A 109 -13.74 6.06 -3.85
C ASN A 109 -13.25 5.75 -2.43
N ALA A 110 -11.96 5.55 -2.28
CA ALA A 110 -11.31 5.25 -1.02
C ALA A 110 -11.45 6.36 0.04
N GLU A 111 -11.68 7.62 -0.35
CA GLU A 111 -11.94 8.72 0.57
C GLU A 111 -13.36 8.72 1.16
N LYS A 112 -14.26 7.88 0.62
CA LYS A 112 -15.65 7.77 1.05
C LYS A 112 -16.10 6.31 1.01
N LEU A 113 -15.77 5.55 2.04
CA LEU A 113 -16.19 4.15 2.14
C LEU A 113 -17.69 4.05 2.41
N GLU A 114 -18.39 3.31 1.54
CA GLU A 114 -19.83 3.09 1.62
C GLU A 114 -20.14 1.72 2.26
N PHE A 115 -19.57 1.51 3.45
CA PHE A 115 -19.80 0.32 4.27
C PHE A 115 -20.41 0.71 5.61
N PRO A 116 -21.09 -0.24 6.31
CA PRO A 116 -21.58 -0.02 7.66
C PRO A 116 -20.45 0.34 8.63
N GLU A 117 -20.76 1.15 9.63
CA GLU A 117 -19.81 1.48 10.68
C GLU A 117 -19.40 0.23 11.47
N ALA A 118 -18.16 0.21 11.94
CA ALA A 118 -17.62 -0.86 12.81
C ALA A 118 -17.86 -2.27 12.26
N SER A 119 -17.70 -2.47 10.93
CA SER A 119 -18.05 -3.73 10.27
C SER A 119 -16.84 -4.56 9.82
N TYR A 120 -15.64 -3.97 9.76
CA TYR A 120 -14.43 -4.65 9.31
C TYR A 120 -13.39 -4.81 10.41
N ASP A 121 -12.70 -5.95 10.39
CA ASP A 121 -11.64 -6.30 11.33
C ASP A 121 -10.28 -5.80 10.87
N LEU A 122 -10.04 -5.81 9.55
CA LEU A 122 -8.77 -5.42 8.95
C LEU A 122 -9.00 -4.61 7.67
N ILE A 123 -8.23 -3.53 7.54
CA ILE A 123 -8.09 -2.81 6.27
C ILE A 123 -6.62 -2.87 5.87
N CYS A 124 -6.33 -3.22 4.64
CA CYS A 124 -4.96 -3.24 4.15
C CYS A 124 -4.85 -2.58 2.78
N GLY A 125 -3.69 -1.99 2.50
CA GLY A 125 -3.43 -1.34 1.22
C GLY A 125 -1.93 -1.21 0.94
N SER A 126 -1.60 -0.96 -0.32
CA SER A 126 -0.21 -0.76 -0.72
C SER A 126 -0.12 0.27 -1.84
N GLY A 127 0.58 1.36 -1.58
CA GLY A 127 0.76 2.42 -2.57
C GLY A 127 -0.56 3.11 -2.93
N ILE A 128 -1.37 3.42 -1.94
CA ILE A 128 -2.69 4.03 -2.12
C ILE A 128 -2.85 5.35 -1.36
N LEU A 129 -2.38 5.44 -0.11
CA LEU A 129 -2.62 6.63 0.72
C LEU A 129 -2.02 7.89 0.12
N HIS A 130 -0.92 7.77 -0.60
CA HIS A 130 -0.24 8.88 -1.24
C HIS A 130 -0.94 9.43 -2.51
N HIS A 131 -2.06 8.85 -2.92
CA HIS A 131 -2.96 9.34 -3.96
C HIS A 131 -4.22 10.04 -3.40
N LEU A 132 -4.42 10.01 -2.07
CA LEU A 132 -5.67 10.40 -1.43
C LEU A 132 -5.55 11.69 -0.62
N GLU A 133 -6.67 12.38 -0.41
CA GLU A 133 -6.80 13.34 0.67
C GLU A 133 -6.77 12.60 2.01
N LEU A 134 -5.61 12.60 2.67
CA LEU A 134 -5.30 11.71 3.78
C LEU A 134 -6.32 11.80 4.92
N ASP A 135 -6.72 13.02 5.31
CA ASP A 135 -7.68 13.22 6.41
C ASP A 135 -9.05 12.59 6.09
N LYS A 136 -9.51 12.68 4.83
CA LYS A 136 -10.77 12.05 4.39
C LYS A 136 -10.64 10.53 4.38
N ALA A 137 -9.55 10.02 3.83
CA ALA A 137 -9.29 8.59 3.76
C ALA A 137 -9.22 7.97 5.16
N ILE A 138 -8.46 8.57 6.08
CA ILE A 138 -8.30 8.06 7.44
C ILE A 138 -9.61 8.15 8.23
N SER A 139 -10.36 9.25 8.12
CA SER A 139 -11.69 9.37 8.76
C SER A 139 -12.65 8.29 8.25
N SER A 140 -12.62 7.99 6.96
CA SER A 140 -13.44 6.94 6.35
C SER A 140 -13.04 5.54 6.84
N ILE A 141 -11.74 5.27 6.98
CA ILE A 141 -11.19 4.04 7.56
C ILE A 141 -11.64 3.86 9.01
N VAL A 142 -11.48 4.88 9.86
CA VAL A 142 -11.89 4.86 11.28
C VAL A 142 -13.38 4.54 11.42
N LYS A 143 -14.22 5.11 10.57
CA LYS A 143 -15.67 4.87 10.58
C LYS A 143 -16.01 3.39 10.41
N VAL A 144 -15.40 2.70 9.45
CA VAL A 144 -15.77 1.32 9.08
C VAL A 144 -15.02 0.27 9.89
N LEU A 145 -13.88 0.61 10.50
CA LEU A 145 -13.16 -0.32 11.38
C LEU A 145 -13.93 -0.59 12.66
N LYS A 146 -13.90 -1.85 13.11
CA LYS A 146 -14.33 -2.23 14.46
C LYS A 146 -13.44 -1.57 15.53
N PRO A 147 -13.88 -1.45 16.79
CA PRO A 147 -13.06 -0.88 17.87
C PRO A 147 -11.68 -1.54 18.02
N ASN A 148 -11.61 -2.87 17.84
CA ASN A 148 -10.36 -3.65 17.88
C ASN A 148 -9.78 -3.89 16.48
N GLY A 149 -10.32 -3.24 15.45
CA GLY A 149 -9.88 -3.37 14.07
C GLY A 149 -8.52 -2.74 13.83
N LYS A 150 -7.88 -3.18 12.76
CA LYS A 150 -6.54 -2.71 12.35
C LYS A 150 -6.52 -2.21 10.93
N ALA A 151 -5.61 -1.27 10.66
CA ALA A 151 -5.29 -0.86 9.30
C ALA A 151 -3.78 -1.03 9.05
N VAL A 152 -3.42 -1.64 7.92
CA VAL A 152 -2.02 -1.94 7.55
C VAL A 152 -1.75 -1.41 6.15
N PHE A 153 -0.82 -0.46 6.05
CA PHE A 153 -0.47 0.17 4.78
C PHE A 153 1.03 0.07 4.51
N LEU A 154 1.37 -0.16 3.24
CA LEU A 154 2.74 -0.08 2.74
C LEU A 154 2.82 1.12 1.80
N GLU A 155 3.61 2.14 2.16
CA GLU A 155 3.62 3.42 1.46
C GLU A 155 5.03 3.96 1.19
N PRO A 156 5.22 4.72 0.10
CA PRO A 156 6.47 5.42 -0.16
C PRO A 156 6.57 6.71 0.66
N LEU A 157 7.80 7.03 1.13
CA LEU A 157 8.11 8.31 1.74
C LEU A 157 8.62 9.33 0.72
N GLY A 158 8.31 10.61 1.00
CA GLY A 158 8.68 11.76 0.17
C GLY A 158 10.03 12.40 0.49
N HIS A 159 10.76 11.93 1.50
CA HIS A 159 11.99 12.59 1.95
C HIS A 159 13.29 12.02 1.35
N ASN A 160 13.25 10.81 0.77
CA ASN A 160 14.45 10.17 0.25
C ASN A 160 14.98 10.92 -0.99
N PHE A 161 16.19 11.48 -0.86
CA PHE A 161 16.79 12.30 -1.92
C PHE A 161 16.98 11.53 -3.24
N LEU A 162 17.51 10.30 -3.18
CA LEU A 162 17.76 9.48 -4.38
C LEU A 162 16.46 9.10 -5.09
N ILE A 163 15.45 8.72 -4.33
CA ILE A 163 14.14 8.40 -4.88
C ILE A 163 13.48 9.64 -5.47
N ASN A 164 13.62 10.81 -4.83
CA ASN A 164 13.08 12.06 -5.37
C ASN A 164 13.76 12.47 -6.67
N LEU A 165 15.08 12.29 -6.77
CA LEU A 165 15.79 12.51 -8.04
C LEU A 165 15.28 11.54 -9.13
N TYR A 166 15.12 10.27 -8.81
CA TYR A 166 14.53 9.29 -9.73
C TYR A 166 13.09 9.68 -10.13
N ARG A 167 12.28 10.19 -9.20
CA ARG A 167 10.94 10.70 -9.50
C ARG A 167 10.95 11.82 -10.52
N GLN A 168 11.87 12.76 -10.40
CA GLN A 168 11.98 13.90 -11.33
C GLN A 168 12.33 13.47 -12.76
N VAL A 169 13.13 12.41 -12.93
CA VAL A 169 13.52 11.93 -14.27
C VAL A 169 12.54 10.89 -14.86
N THR A 170 11.51 10.51 -14.10
CA THR A 170 10.48 9.54 -14.54
C THR A 170 9.05 10.03 -14.29
N PRO A 171 8.65 11.22 -14.80
CA PRO A 171 7.33 11.78 -14.52
C PRO A 171 6.19 10.96 -15.15
N THR A 172 6.43 10.31 -16.29
CA THR A 172 5.40 9.62 -17.09
C THR A 172 4.76 8.40 -16.42
N ILE A 173 5.42 7.84 -15.39
CA ILE A 173 4.93 6.65 -14.68
C ILE A 173 4.16 6.98 -13.39
N ARG A 174 3.84 8.25 -13.18
CA ARG A 174 3.18 8.78 -11.97
C ARG A 174 1.96 9.60 -12.31
N SER A 175 0.99 9.67 -11.38
CA SER A 175 -0.08 10.64 -11.49
C SER A 175 0.43 12.04 -11.10
N GLU A 176 -0.23 13.08 -11.61
CA GLU A 176 0.08 14.47 -11.25
C GLU A 176 -0.27 14.79 -9.79
N ASP A 177 -1.23 14.07 -9.25
CA ASP A 177 -1.78 14.28 -7.91
C ASP A 177 -1.08 13.41 -6.83
N GLU A 178 -0.10 12.56 -7.22
CA GLU A 178 0.68 11.71 -6.31
C GLU A 178 1.55 12.53 -5.35
N HIS A 179 1.39 12.33 -4.05
CA HIS A 179 2.20 12.99 -3.02
C HIS A 179 2.70 11.97 -1.98
N PRO A 180 3.91 11.44 -2.15
CA PRO A 180 4.47 10.49 -1.20
C PRO A 180 4.44 11.01 0.23
N LEU A 181 4.15 10.13 1.20
CA LEU A 181 3.90 10.52 2.58
C LEU A 181 5.09 11.27 3.20
N LEU A 182 4.80 12.31 3.93
CA LEU A 182 5.76 13.08 4.71
C LEU A 182 5.73 12.64 6.18
N GLN A 183 6.73 13.07 6.95
CA GLN A 183 6.76 12.81 8.39
C GLN A 183 5.56 13.42 9.13
N SER A 184 5.06 14.57 8.66
CA SER A 184 3.84 15.20 9.17
C SER A 184 2.62 14.29 9.05
N ASP A 185 2.51 13.58 7.93
CA ASP A 185 1.39 12.69 7.65
C ASP A 185 1.43 11.48 8.59
N LEU A 186 2.62 10.91 8.81
CA LEU A 186 2.82 9.82 9.75
C LEU A 186 2.45 10.21 11.20
N ILE A 187 2.76 11.45 11.60
CA ILE A 187 2.41 11.99 12.93
C ILE A 187 0.89 12.20 13.02
N SER A 188 0.22 12.60 11.93
CA SER A 188 -1.21 12.89 11.94
C SER A 188 -2.06 11.66 12.26
N PHE A 189 -1.59 10.45 12.00
CA PHE A 189 -2.32 9.21 12.31
C PHE A 189 -2.64 9.08 13.82
N SER A 190 -1.81 9.64 14.71
CA SER A 190 -2.08 9.64 16.15
C SER A 190 -3.31 10.47 16.56
N LYS A 191 -3.86 11.29 15.68
CA LYS A 191 -5.14 11.99 15.91
C LYS A 191 -6.34 11.05 15.74
N HIS A 192 -6.15 9.94 15.04
CA HIS A 192 -7.21 9.04 14.63
C HIS A 192 -7.09 7.63 15.21
N PHE A 193 -5.91 7.27 15.73
CA PHE A 193 -5.63 5.96 16.30
C PHE A 193 -4.81 6.08 17.59
N HIS A 194 -5.17 5.31 18.60
CA HIS A 194 -4.40 5.27 19.84
C HIS A 194 -3.05 4.58 19.68
N GLN A 195 -2.96 3.59 18.76
CA GLN A 195 -1.72 2.89 18.48
C GLN A 195 -1.30 3.10 17.02
N VAL A 196 -0.11 3.65 16.84
CA VAL A 196 0.54 3.91 15.56
C VAL A 196 1.93 3.29 15.58
N ASN A 197 2.11 2.20 14.82
CA ASN A 197 3.38 1.50 14.70
C ASN A 197 3.91 1.64 13.27
N ILE A 198 5.10 2.22 13.10
CA ILE A 198 5.70 2.51 11.80
C ILE A 198 7.07 1.87 11.72
N ARG A 199 7.26 0.99 10.73
CA ARG A 199 8.53 0.37 10.40
C ARG A 199 9.06 0.94 9.10
N TYR A 200 10.34 1.31 9.10
CA TYR A 200 11.02 1.97 8.00
C TYR A 200 11.93 1.01 7.26
N PHE A 201 11.99 1.11 5.92
CA PHE A 201 12.73 0.19 5.07
C PHE A 201 13.46 0.92 3.96
N TYR A 202 14.60 0.36 3.56
CA TYR A 202 15.37 0.74 2.37
C TYR A 202 15.94 2.16 2.43
N LEU A 203 17.07 2.27 3.08
CA LEU A 203 17.94 3.44 3.10
C LEU A 203 19.19 3.17 2.23
N THR A 204 20.13 2.39 2.75
CA THR A 204 21.37 2.02 2.05
C THR A 204 21.15 0.83 1.11
N SER A 205 20.22 -0.05 1.43
CA SER A 205 19.85 -1.20 0.61
C SER A 205 19.27 -0.86 -0.77
N LEU A 206 18.85 0.40 -0.98
CA LEU A 206 18.56 0.93 -2.32
C LEU A 206 19.73 0.72 -3.29
N ALA A 207 20.98 0.78 -2.80
CA ALA A 207 22.16 0.58 -3.62
C ALA A 207 22.26 -0.84 -4.21
N ALA A 208 21.66 -1.84 -3.54
CA ALA A 208 21.63 -3.21 -4.06
C ALA A 208 20.86 -3.32 -5.40
N SER A 209 19.94 -2.40 -5.70
CA SER A 209 19.21 -2.39 -6.97
C SER A 209 20.13 -2.33 -8.21
N PHE A 210 21.32 -1.74 -8.09
CA PHE A 210 22.33 -1.71 -9.16
C PHE A 210 22.96 -3.09 -9.44
N LEU A 211 22.85 -4.01 -8.49
CA LEU A 211 23.31 -5.40 -8.61
C LEU A 211 22.16 -6.38 -8.94
N ALA A 212 20.95 -5.88 -9.11
CA ALA A 212 19.78 -6.70 -9.40
C ALA A 212 20.03 -7.61 -10.62
N GLY A 213 19.81 -8.93 -10.43
CA GLY A 213 20.07 -9.95 -11.45
C GLY A 213 21.54 -10.32 -11.67
N LYS A 214 22.50 -9.81 -10.87
CA LYS A 214 23.93 -10.12 -10.98
C LYS A 214 24.39 -11.02 -9.82
N PRO A 215 25.51 -11.78 -10.00
CA PRO A 215 26.14 -12.50 -8.90
C PRO A 215 26.45 -11.57 -7.72
N GLY A 216 26.25 -12.07 -6.49
CA GLY A 216 26.48 -11.28 -5.28
C GLY A 216 25.33 -10.38 -4.84
N PHE A 217 24.27 -10.25 -5.63
CA PHE A 217 23.10 -9.41 -5.30
C PHE A 217 22.53 -9.72 -3.92
N THR A 218 22.20 -11.00 -3.64
CA THR A 218 21.60 -11.42 -2.37
C THR A 218 22.50 -11.13 -1.18
N PHE A 219 23.82 -11.38 -1.33
CA PHE A 219 24.77 -11.07 -0.26
C PHE A 219 24.85 -9.58 0.03
N ALA A 220 24.99 -8.75 -1.02
CA ALA A 220 25.01 -7.30 -0.88
C ALA A 220 23.71 -6.76 -0.26
N LEU A 221 22.55 -7.25 -0.71
CA LEU A 221 21.26 -6.87 -0.18
C LEU A 221 21.17 -7.19 1.33
N ASN A 222 21.50 -8.40 1.74
CA ASN A 222 21.45 -8.81 3.16
C ASN A 222 22.36 -7.95 4.04
N CYS A 223 23.60 -7.65 3.57
CA CYS A 223 24.52 -6.78 4.31
C CYS A 223 23.97 -5.35 4.46
N LEU A 224 23.38 -4.80 3.39
CA LEU A 224 22.82 -3.45 3.40
C LEU A 224 21.51 -3.38 4.20
N GLU A 225 20.66 -4.40 4.16
CA GLU A 225 19.47 -4.49 5.02
C GLU A 225 19.84 -4.60 6.51
N PHE A 226 20.91 -5.34 6.84
CA PHE A 226 21.44 -5.35 8.21
C PHE A 226 21.91 -3.95 8.63
N LEU A 227 22.65 -3.25 7.78
CA LEU A 227 23.07 -1.88 8.04
C LEU A 227 21.85 -0.95 8.21
N ASP A 228 20.83 -1.07 7.35
CA ASP A 228 19.58 -0.32 7.46
C ASP A 228 18.87 -0.57 8.79
N SER A 229 18.90 -1.80 9.31
CA SER A 229 18.30 -2.16 10.60
C SER A 229 18.92 -1.40 11.78
N LEU A 230 20.15 -0.93 11.64
CA LEU A 230 20.83 -0.10 12.63
C LEU A 230 20.60 1.40 12.38
N LEU A 231 20.82 1.84 11.14
CA LEU A 231 20.73 3.25 10.75
C LEU A 231 19.30 3.80 10.87
N LEU A 232 18.29 3.02 10.51
CA LEU A 232 16.89 3.43 10.60
C LEU A 232 16.34 3.53 12.04
N LYS A 233 17.15 3.20 13.07
CA LYS A 233 16.85 3.55 14.47
C LYS A 233 17.15 5.01 14.78
N ILE A 234 17.99 5.66 13.98
CA ILE A 234 18.41 7.05 14.17
C ILE A 234 17.35 7.99 13.58
N PRO A 235 16.72 8.88 14.39
CA PRO A 235 15.56 9.69 13.96
C PRO A 235 15.76 10.50 12.66
N PRO A 236 16.89 11.21 12.42
CA PRO A 236 17.10 11.90 11.14
C PRO A 236 17.14 10.97 9.93
N LEU A 237 17.71 9.76 10.08
CA LEU A 237 17.88 8.80 8.99
C LEU A 237 16.58 8.06 8.66
N LYS A 238 15.69 7.84 9.63
CA LYS A 238 14.35 7.28 9.37
C LYS A 238 13.60 8.02 8.27
N LYS A 239 13.71 9.35 8.24
CA LYS A 239 13.04 10.19 7.25
C LYS A 239 13.51 9.90 5.82
N GLN A 240 14.72 9.36 5.68
CA GLN A 240 15.33 9.03 4.38
C GLN A 240 15.03 7.59 3.95
N ALA A 241 14.25 6.82 4.68
CA ALA A 241 13.75 5.53 4.21
C ALA A 241 12.93 5.70 2.92
N TRP A 242 12.95 4.71 2.05
CA TRP A 242 12.12 4.74 0.85
C TRP A 242 10.68 4.33 1.13
N LEU A 243 10.49 3.22 1.87
CA LEU A 243 9.18 2.66 2.16
C LEU A 243 8.95 2.58 3.67
N VAL A 244 7.67 2.67 4.04
CA VAL A 244 7.20 2.43 5.40
C VAL A 244 6.09 1.38 5.40
N LEU A 245 6.09 0.53 6.41
CA LEU A 245 4.96 -0.31 6.79
C LEU A 245 4.30 0.32 8.01
N ILE A 246 3.05 0.71 7.86
CA ILE A 246 2.23 1.43 8.83
C ILE A 246 1.19 0.45 9.38
N GLU A 247 1.18 0.25 10.69
CA GLU A 247 0.13 -0.49 11.40
C GLU A 247 -0.58 0.46 12.36
N LEU A 248 -1.89 0.60 12.17
CA LEU A 248 -2.77 1.46 12.96
C LEU A 248 -3.79 0.58 13.67
N SER A 249 -4.02 0.81 14.97
CA SER A 249 -5.02 0.08 15.75
C SER A 249 -5.69 0.97 16.80
N GLU A 250 -6.82 0.49 17.33
CA GLU A 250 -7.63 1.23 18.30
C GLU A 250 -8.10 2.58 17.73
N PRO A 251 -9.00 2.56 16.70
CA PRO A 251 -9.50 3.78 16.08
C PRO A 251 -10.24 4.66 17.09
N ILE A 252 -9.94 5.95 17.08
CA ILE A 252 -10.59 7.00 17.90
C ILE A 252 -11.88 7.38 17.18
N LYS A 253 -13.05 7.05 17.77
CA LYS A 253 -14.38 7.30 17.22
C LYS A 253 -15.02 8.53 17.80
#